data_db48ca83b75383050233af8cd2ce86a5
#
_entry.id   db48ca83b75383050233af8cd2ce86a5
#
_cell.length_a   1.000
_cell.length_b   1.000
_cell.length_c   1.000
_cell.angle_alpha   90.00
_cell.angle_beta   90.00
_cell.angle_gamma   90.00
#
_symmetry.space_group_name_H-M   'P 1'
#
loop_
_entity.id
_entity.type
_entity.pdbx_description
1 polymer ?
#
loop_
_entity_poly.entity_id
_entity_poly.type
_entity_poly.pdbx_seq_one_letter_code
_entity_poly.pdbx_strand_id
1 'polypeptide(L)'
;MPRQKSTHVDSPHAVGERLRTARVRAGLSQRQLAFPGCSPAYISRIESGDRIPSLQLLRELGRRLGVTEDFLATGTEPIADRGALLLEAEVALRLGDLAQAEQIYTEASAHAMDDRTRADALTGLGQVAFRNGNPRLALQRFEEALTLHGTDESHHPDLADSMGRAYAMVGELESAIAVFERCLEQAEVRNDSLLALQFSVLLAHALIDAGNLGRADELLGHALATGKASQSPSVRAQLYWSQSRLHEEKNDPETAARYARRALELLLLTEDTYRTARAHQLLAYIELSRGNGEHALELLEEGWPLIEQSGNKLERAQYRLEEARALAKLGRGEEAGALAMQISGLISDAAPEDAARSYTVLGSVYEELGETSRAREVYELAAELLEPRNPNRYLIEVYSKLADLAEA
;
A
#
# COMPACT_ATOMS: atom_id res chain seq x y z
N MET A 1 12.93 -55.37 -29.82
CA MET A 1 12.78 -54.83 -28.45
C MET A 1 11.61 -53.89 -28.43
N PRO A 2 10.57 -54.11 -27.61
CA PRO A 2 9.46 -53.19 -27.53
C PRO A 2 9.94 -51.90 -26.84
N ARG A 3 9.67 -50.72 -27.47
CA ARG A 3 9.93 -49.39 -26.90
C ARG A 3 9.15 -49.25 -25.60
N GLN A 4 9.82 -48.92 -24.52
CA GLN A 4 9.21 -48.52 -23.27
C GLN A 4 8.17 -47.44 -23.53
N LYS A 5 6.91 -47.67 -23.12
CA LYS A 5 5.86 -46.65 -23.10
C LYS A 5 6.27 -45.56 -22.13
N SER A 6 6.35 -44.32 -22.58
CA SER A 6 6.53 -43.15 -21.75
C SER A 6 5.37 -43.08 -20.75
N THR A 7 5.66 -43.20 -19.47
CA THR A 7 4.69 -43.16 -18.38
C THR A 7 4.16 -41.75 -18.09
N HIS A 8 4.56 -40.73 -18.85
CA HIS A 8 4.27 -39.32 -18.62
C HIS A 8 3.31 -38.70 -19.64
N VAL A 9 2.66 -39.48 -20.47
CA VAL A 9 1.73 -39.02 -21.51
C VAL A 9 0.51 -39.93 -21.53
N ASP A 10 -0.68 -39.34 -21.57
CA ASP A 10 -1.95 -40.06 -21.73
C ASP A 10 -2.02 -40.88 -23.04
N SER A 11 -3.15 -41.54 -23.29
CA SER A 11 -3.34 -42.27 -24.53
C SER A 11 -3.12 -41.35 -25.75
N PRO A 12 -2.52 -41.86 -26.86
CA PRO A 12 -2.26 -41.04 -28.05
C PRO A 12 -3.50 -40.30 -28.54
N HIS A 13 -4.66 -40.92 -28.40
CA HIS A 13 -5.94 -40.35 -28.81
C HIS A 13 -6.33 -39.15 -27.97
N ALA A 14 -6.20 -39.25 -26.66
CA ALA A 14 -6.53 -38.14 -25.72
C ALA A 14 -5.59 -36.92 -25.93
N VAL A 15 -4.29 -37.16 -26.16
CA VAL A 15 -3.33 -36.12 -26.52
C VAL A 15 -3.68 -35.45 -27.84
N GLY A 16 -4.05 -36.27 -28.85
CA GLY A 16 -4.44 -35.78 -30.18
C GLY A 16 -5.71 -34.92 -30.14
N GLU A 17 -6.71 -35.32 -29.36
CA GLU A 17 -7.96 -34.59 -29.20
C GLU A 17 -7.74 -33.22 -28.46
N ARG A 18 -6.92 -33.19 -27.42
CA ARG A 18 -6.55 -31.93 -26.73
C ARG A 18 -5.78 -30.99 -27.66
N LEU A 19 -4.83 -31.50 -28.42
CA LEU A 19 -4.09 -30.70 -29.40
C LEU A 19 -5.02 -30.09 -30.45
N ARG A 20 -5.93 -30.90 -31.00
CA ARG A 20 -6.94 -30.46 -31.99
C ARG A 20 -7.85 -29.37 -31.38
N THR A 21 -8.35 -29.61 -30.20
CA THR A 21 -9.23 -28.66 -29.50
C THR A 21 -8.53 -27.32 -29.22
N ALA A 22 -7.29 -27.34 -28.72
CA ALA A 22 -6.49 -26.17 -28.48
C ALA A 22 -6.21 -25.41 -29.79
N ARG A 23 -5.86 -26.12 -30.87
CA ARG A 23 -5.63 -25.49 -32.16
C ARG A 23 -6.86 -24.83 -32.75
N VAL A 24 -8.01 -25.49 -32.69
CA VAL A 24 -9.29 -24.94 -33.17
C VAL A 24 -9.69 -23.71 -32.36
N ARG A 25 -9.51 -23.75 -31.02
CA ARG A 25 -9.76 -22.63 -30.12
C ARG A 25 -8.87 -21.42 -30.42
N ALA A 26 -7.60 -21.67 -30.81
CA ALA A 26 -6.68 -20.64 -31.25
C ALA A 26 -6.96 -20.14 -32.70
N GLY A 27 -7.95 -20.66 -33.40
CA GLY A 27 -8.29 -20.27 -34.76
C GLY A 27 -7.25 -20.71 -35.83
N LEU A 28 -6.35 -21.64 -35.52
CA LEU A 28 -5.25 -22.01 -36.38
C LEU A 28 -5.57 -23.27 -37.22
N SER A 29 -5.16 -23.27 -38.50
CA SER A 29 -5.09 -24.46 -39.31
C SER A 29 -3.85 -25.29 -38.95
N GLN A 30 -3.83 -26.61 -39.31
CA GLN A 30 -2.65 -27.46 -39.12
C GLN A 30 -1.42 -26.89 -39.84
N ARG A 31 -1.60 -26.21 -40.99
CA ARG A 31 -0.51 -25.53 -41.71
C ARG A 31 0.06 -24.34 -40.98
N GLN A 32 -0.79 -23.56 -40.32
CA GLN A 32 -0.37 -22.40 -39.54
C GLN A 32 0.30 -22.78 -38.21
N LEU A 33 -0.08 -23.94 -37.64
CA LEU A 33 0.57 -24.47 -36.44
C LEU A 33 1.92 -25.13 -36.74
N ALA A 34 2.17 -25.52 -37.97
CA ALA A 34 3.41 -26.20 -38.39
C ALA A 34 4.65 -25.30 -38.27
N PHE A 35 5.81 -25.91 -38.05
CA PHE A 35 7.10 -25.22 -37.94
C PHE A 35 8.25 -26.15 -38.36
N PRO A 36 9.50 -25.67 -38.53
CA PRO A 36 10.64 -26.50 -38.84
C PRO A 36 10.80 -27.65 -37.83
N GLY A 37 10.70 -28.90 -38.31
CA GLY A 37 10.71 -30.12 -37.48
C GLY A 37 9.31 -30.68 -37.13
N CYS A 38 8.22 -29.96 -37.43
CA CYS A 38 6.84 -30.45 -37.23
C CYS A 38 5.95 -30.08 -38.44
N SER A 39 5.83 -30.98 -39.43
CA SER A 39 5.02 -30.72 -40.60
C SER A 39 3.51 -30.79 -40.33
N PRO A 40 2.65 -30.19 -41.19
CA PRO A 40 1.19 -30.31 -41.07
C PRO A 40 0.70 -31.78 -41.08
N ALA A 41 1.32 -32.63 -41.87
CA ALA A 41 1.01 -34.07 -41.91
C ALA A 41 1.38 -34.76 -40.56
N TYR A 42 2.44 -34.30 -39.89
CA TYR A 42 2.81 -34.83 -38.60
C TYR A 42 1.82 -34.38 -37.50
N ILE A 43 1.37 -33.10 -37.52
CA ILE A 43 0.32 -32.59 -36.64
C ILE A 43 -0.98 -33.38 -36.84
N SER A 44 -1.39 -33.62 -38.10
CA SER A 44 -2.57 -34.43 -38.41
C SER A 44 -2.50 -35.82 -37.79
N ARG A 45 -1.32 -36.47 -37.83
CA ARG A 45 -1.10 -37.83 -37.27
C ARG A 45 -1.07 -37.82 -35.72
N ILE A 46 -0.69 -36.72 -35.10
CA ILE A 46 -0.84 -36.55 -33.65
C ILE A 46 -2.32 -36.40 -33.32
N GLU A 47 -3.04 -35.52 -34.03
CA GLU A 47 -4.47 -35.27 -33.79
C GLU A 47 -5.37 -36.49 -34.04
N SER A 48 -4.97 -37.41 -34.93
CA SER A 48 -5.66 -38.69 -35.13
C SER A 48 -5.28 -39.77 -34.10
N GLY A 49 -4.29 -39.51 -33.25
CA GLY A 49 -3.78 -40.47 -32.28
C GLY A 49 -2.81 -41.51 -32.88
N ASP A 50 -2.39 -41.36 -34.17
CA ASP A 50 -1.45 -42.29 -34.84
C ASP A 50 0.00 -42.10 -34.40
N ARG A 51 0.28 -41.02 -33.70
CA ARG A 51 1.62 -40.66 -33.19
C ARG A 51 1.58 -40.04 -31.80
N ILE A 52 2.50 -40.48 -30.95
CA ILE A 52 2.76 -39.85 -29.65
C ILE A 52 3.86 -38.81 -29.85
N PRO A 53 3.62 -37.53 -29.62
CA PRO A 53 4.66 -36.51 -29.65
C PRO A 53 5.60 -36.65 -28.43
N SER A 54 6.83 -36.16 -28.56
CA SER A 54 7.73 -36.00 -27.42
C SER A 54 7.29 -34.83 -26.56
N LEU A 55 7.65 -34.82 -25.27
CA LEU A 55 7.37 -33.71 -24.37
C LEU A 55 7.95 -32.39 -24.91
N GLN A 56 9.15 -32.42 -25.50
CA GLN A 56 9.75 -31.25 -26.12
C GLN A 56 8.90 -30.72 -27.31
N LEU A 57 8.28 -31.60 -28.08
CA LEU A 57 7.37 -31.20 -29.15
C LEU A 57 6.06 -30.63 -28.59
N LEU A 58 5.51 -31.25 -27.54
CA LEU A 58 4.33 -30.74 -26.86
C LEU A 58 4.57 -29.33 -26.24
N ARG A 59 5.76 -29.08 -25.69
CA ARG A 59 6.18 -27.78 -25.22
C ARG A 59 6.15 -26.70 -26.30
N GLU A 60 6.73 -27.00 -27.48
CA GLU A 60 6.75 -26.07 -28.61
C GLU A 60 5.35 -25.84 -29.20
N LEU A 61 4.52 -26.90 -29.28
CA LEU A 61 3.13 -26.77 -29.70
C LEU A 61 2.30 -25.99 -28.70
N GLY A 62 2.49 -26.25 -27.40
CA GLY A 62 1.82 -25.55 -26.31
C GLY A 62 2.09 -24.05 -26.33
N ARG A 63 3.37 -23.66 -26.46
CA ARG A 63 3.79 -22.27 -26.58
C ARG A 63 3.09 -21.53 -27.72
N ARG A 64 2.89 -22.19 -28.86
CA ARG A 64 2.20 -21.62 -30.04
C ARG A 64 0.69 -21.53 -29.88
N LEU A 65 0.12 -22.36 -29.01
CA LEU A 65 -1.31 -22.48 -28.77
C LEU A 65 -1.75 -21.75 -27.50
N GLY A 66 -0.80 -21.21 -26.70
CA GLY A 66 -1.11 -20.58 -25.42
C GLY A 66 -1.59 -21.58 -24.35
N VAL A 67 -1.13 -22.86 -24.44
CA VAL A 67 -1.44 -23.92 -23.46
C VAL A 67 -0.14 -24.60 -23.02
N THR A 68 -0.17 -25.25 -21.85
CA THR A 68 1.01 -25.93 -21.31
C THR A 68 1.24 -27.30 -21.94
N GLU A 69 2.49 -27.78 -21.89
CA GLU A 69 2.82 -29.18 -22.31
C GLU A 69 2.08 -30.21 -21.46
N ASP A 70 1.88 -29.93 -20.16
CA ASP A 70 1.19 -30.83 -19.25
C ASP A 70 -0.29 -30.95 -19.58
N PHE A 71 -0.95 -29.84 -19.94
CA PHE A 71 -2.31 -29.88 -20.46
C PHE A 71 -2.40 -30.75 -21.71
N LEU A 72 -1.49 -30.58 -22.63
CA LEU A 72 -1.49 -31.42 -23.87
C LEU A 72 -1.18 -32.89 -23.58
N ALA A 73 -0.26 -33.16 -22.63
CA ALA A 73 0.20 -34.50 -22.30
C ALA A 73 -0.80 -35.27 -21.43
N THR A 74 -1.38 -34.66 -20.41
CA THR A 74 -2.16 -35.36 -19.37
C THR A 74 -3.58 -34.80 -19.19
N GLY A 75 -3.90 -33.66 -19.83
CA GLY A 75 -5.16 -32.96 -19.64
C GLY A 75 -5.23 -32.17 -18.31
N THR A 76 -4.20 -32.26 -17.53
CA THR A 76 -4.05 -31.40 -16.37
C THR A 76 -3.43 -30.08 -16.82
N GLU A 77 -4.17 -28.99 -16.71
CA GLU A 77 -3.48 -27.69 -16.64
C GLU A 77 -2.55 -27.80 -15.44
N PRO A 78 -1.28 -27.35 -15.56
CA PRO A 78 -0.48 -27.21 -14.37
C PRO A 78 -1.35 -26.36 -13.44
N ILE A 79 -1.58 -26.86 -12.27
CA ILE A 79 -1.96 -26.03 -11.16
C ILE A 79 -0.78 -25.05 -11.10
N ALA A 80 -0.95 -23.86 -11.70
CA ALA A 80 -0.02 -22.76 -11.46
C ALA A 80 0.25 -22.81 -9.97
N ASP A 81 1.52 -23.00 -9.61
CA ASP A 81 1.87 -23.18 -8.20
C ASP A 81 1.19 -22.02 -7.48
N ARG A 82 0.14 -22.30 -6.69
CA ARG A 82 -0.77 -21.29 -6.16
C ARG A 82 -0.02 -20.35 -5.24
N GLY A 83 1.05 -20.85 -4.64
CA GLY A 83 2.04 -20.03 -3.97
C GLY A 83 2.76 -19.09 -4.93
N ALA A 84 2.99 -19.49 -6.17
CA ALA A 84 3.61 -18.63 -7.18
C ALA A 84 2.69 -17.49 -7.63
N LEU A 85 1.38 -17.73 -7.81
CA LEU A 85 0.42 -16.66 -8.14
C LEU A 85 0.30 -15.63 -7.02
N LEU A 86 0.18 -16.07 -5.77
CA LEU A 86 0.14 -15.16 -4.62
C LEU A 86 1.45 -14.36 -4.50
N LEU A 87 2.60 -15.01 -4.71
CA LEU A 87 3.88 -14.34 -4.69
C LEU A 87 4.03 -13.32 -5.83
N GLU A 88 3.58 -13.68 -7.04
CA GLU A 88 3.58 -12.75 -8.19
C GLU A 88 2.69 -11.54 -7.93
N ALA A 89 1.49 -11.75 -7.38
CA ALA A 89 0.59 -10.68 -6.98
C ALA A 89 1.20 -9.78 -5.90
N GLU A 90 1.89 -10.37 -4.91
CA GLU A 90 2.59 -9.62 -3.87
C GLU A 90 3.74 -8.77 -4.45
N VAL A 91 4.50 -9.31 -5.40
CA VAL A 91 5.54 -8.56 -6.11
C VAL A 91 4.93 -7.38 -6.88
N ALA A 92 3.86 -7.61 -7.65
CA ALA A 92 3.16 -6.54 -8.37
C ALA A 92 2.66 -5.45 -7.40
N LEU A 93 2.07 -5.87 -6.27
CA LEU A 93 1.62 -4.96 -5.21
C LEU A 93 2.79 -4.14 -4.65
N ARG A 94 3.93 -4.74 -4.35
CA ARG A 94 5.12 -4.05 -3.84
C ARG A 94 5.71 -3.07 -4.85
N LEU A 95 5.67 -3.40 -6.14
CA LEU A 95 6.11 -2.53 -7.24
C LEU A 95 5.12 -1.40 -7.55
N GLY A 96 3.93 -1.40 -6.94
CA GLY A 96 2.89 -0.41 -7.15
C GLY A 96 2.05 -0.63 -8.41
N ASP A 97 2.19 -1.77 -9.08
CA ASP A 97 1.30 -2.16 -10.18
C ASP A 97 0.00 -2.74 -9.61
N LEU A 98 -0.86 -1.83 -9.14
CA LEU A 98 -2.10 -2.18 -8.45
C LEU A 98 -3.09 -2.90 -9.37
N ALA A 99 -3.10 -2.56 -10.66
CA ALA A 99 -4.00 -3.20 -11.64
C ALA A 99 -3.60 -4.66 -11.88
N GLN A 100 -2.30 -4.94 -12.06
CA GLN A 100 -1.79 -6.29 -12.20
C GLN A 100 -1.99 -7.09 -10.92
N ALA A 101 -1.71 -6.50 -9.75
CA ALA A 101 -1.91 -7.16 -8.47
C ALA A 101 -3.39 -7.56 -8.26
N GLU A 102 -4.33 -6.67 -8.55
CA GLU A 102 -5.78 -6.93 -8.47
C GLU A 102 -6.20 -8.09 -9.36
N GLN A 103 -5.74 -8.10 -10.61
CA GLN A 103 -6.04 -9.16 -11.55
C GLN A 103 -5.57 -10.52 -11.03
N ILE A 104 -4.31 -10.61 -10.60
CA ILE A 104 -3.71 -11.87 -10.16
C ILE A 104 -4.34 -12.36 -8.85
N TYR A 105 -4.58 -11.47 -7.86
CA TYR A 105 -5.28 -11.85 -6.62
C TYR A 105 -6.72 -12.30 -6.89
N THR A 106 -7.43 -11.66 -7.83
CA THR A 106 -8.79 -12.07 -8.23
C THR A 106 -8.78 -13.48 -8.83
N GLU A 107 -7.83 -13.76 -9.71
CA GLU A 107 -7.65 -15.09 -10.29
C GLU A 107 -7.29 -16.13 -9.22
N ALA A 108 -6.36 -15.81 -8.33
CA ALA A 108 -5.97 -16.68 -7.21
C ALA A 108 -7.15 -16.99 -6.28
N SER A 109 -7.97 -15.99 -5.94
CA SER A 109 -9.18 -16.15 -5.12
C SER A 109 -10.24 -17.03 -5.81
N ALA A 110 -10.49 -16.83 -7.11
CA ALA A 110 -11.48 -17.57 -7.87
C ALA A 110 -11.11 -19.06 -8.03
N HIS A 111 -9.83 -19.36 -8.13
CA HIS A 111 -9.30 -20.72 -8.34
C HIS A 111 -8.77 -21.37 -7.05
N ALA A 112 -8.93 -20.72 -5.89
CA ALA A 112 -8.53 -21.27 -4.61
C ALA A 112 -9.29 -22.57 -4.29
N MET A 113 -8.56 -23.62 -3.90
CA MET A 113 -9.15 -24.92 -3.53
C MET A 113 -9.26 -25.11 -2.03
N ASP A 114 -8.70 -24.22 -1.26
CA ASP A 114 -8.71 -24.20 0.20
C ASP A 114 -8.97 -22.78 0.71
N ASP A 115 -9.51 -22.70 1.91
CA ASP A 115 -9.92 -21.43 2.53
C ASP A 115 -8.72 -20.54 2.85
N ARG A 116 -7.56 -21.13 3.16
CA ARG A 116 -6.34 -20.37 3.45
C ARG A 116 -5.86 -19.60 2.22
N THR A 117 -5.71 -20.28 1.08
CA THR A 117 -5.30 -19.65 -0.18
C THR A 117 -6.29 -18.55 -0.59
N ARG A 118 -7.59 -18.79 -0.38
CA ARG A 118 -8.63 -17.79 -0.66
C ARG A 118 -8.52 -16.59 0.29
N ALA A 119 -8.28 -16.83 1.58
CA ALA A 119 -8.09 -15.77 2.57
C ALA A 119 -6.85 -14.92 2.27
N ASP A 120 -5.73 -15.55 1.90
CA ASP A 120 -4.51 -14.84 1.52
C ASP A 120 -4.73 -13.96 0.28
N ALA A 121 -5.47 -14.46 -0.72
CA ALA A 121 -5.82 -13.69 -1.91
C ALA A 121 -6.76 -12.51 -1.59
N LEU A 122 -7.76 -12.73 -0.73
CA LEU A 122 -8.67 -11.66 -0.26
C LEU A 122 -7.92 -10.60 0.55
N THR A 123 -6.96 -11.00 1.37
CA THR A 123 -6.07 -10.08 2.09
C THR A 123 -5.31 -9.19 1.09
N GLY A 124 -4.75 -9.78 0.03
CA GLY A 124 -4.10 -9.05 -1.05
C GLY A 124 -5.05 -8.08 -1.78
N LEU A 125 -6.27 -8.52 -2.10
CA LEU A 125 -7.30 -7.63 -2.70
C LEU A 125 -7.68 -6.48 -1.77
N GLY A 126 -7.75 -6.73 -0.45
CA GLY A 126 -7.95 -5.70 0.54
C GLY A 126 -6.81 -4.67 0.55
N GLN A 127 -5.55 -5.13 0.47
CA GLN A 127 -4.39 -4.23 0.39
C GLN A 127 -4.37 -3.41 -0.91
N VAL A 128 -4.77 -3.99 -2.04
CA VAL A 128 -4.94 -3.25 -3.30
C VAL A 128 -6.01 -2.18 -3.15
N ALA A 129 -7.19 -2.54 -2.62
CA ALA A 129 -8.28 -1.60 -2.40
C ALA A 129 -7.86 -0.45 -1.46
N PHE A 130 -7.11 -0.76 -0.40
CA PHE A 130 -6.56 0.23 0.53
C PHE A 130 -5.63 1.22 -0.17
N ARG A 131 -4.71 0.72 -1.00
CA ARG A 131 -3.79 1.58 -1.77
C ARG A 131 -4.48 2.38 -2.87
N ASN A 132 -5.60 1.88 -3.40
CA ASN A 132 -6.46 2.62 -4.33
C ASN A 132 -7.36 3.66 -3.63
N GLY A 133 -7.17 3.90 -2.31
CA GLY A 133 -7.95 4.87 -1.55
C GLY A 133 -9.39 4.42 -1.29
N ASN A 134 -9.67 3.12 -1.28
CA ASN A 134 -10.99 2.58 -0.94
C ASN A 134 -10.93 1.74 0.35
N PRO A 135 -10.77 2.37 1.53
CA PRO A 135 -10.61 1.66 2.80
C PRO A 135 -11.85 0.86 3.21
N ARG A 136 -13.06 1.25 2.77
CA ARG A 136 -14.29 0.47 3.04
C ARG A 136 -14.30 -0.85 2.30
N LEU A 137 -13.91 -0.87 1.02
CA LEU A 137 -13.76 -2.11 0.26
C LEU A 137 -12.63 -2.96 0.84
N ALA A 138 -11.53 -2.32 1.27
CA ALA A 138 -10.44 -3.02 1.94
C ALA A 138 -10.93 -3.75 3.19
N LEU A 139 -11.67 -3.08 4.08
CA LEU A 139 -12.26 -3.69 5.27
C LEU A 139 -13.15 -4.88 4.93
N GLN A 140 -14.04 -4.74 3.95
CA GLN A 140 -14.88 -5.85 3.51
C GLN A 140 -14.04 -7.08 3.12
N ARG A 141 -12.97 -6.89 2.35
CA ARG A 141 -12.08 -7.97 1.93
C ARG A 141 -11.32 -8.59 3.09
N PHE A 142 -10.86 -7.78 4.05
CA PHE A 142 -10.17 -8.25 5.24
C PHE A 142 -11.10 -9.05 6.16
N GLU A 143 -12.36 -8.64 6.36
CA GLU A 143 -13.37 -9.35 7.13
C GLU A 143 -13.73 -10.68 6.48
N GLU A 144 -13.89 -10.70 5.14
CA GLU A 144 -14.09 -11.93 4.37
C GLU A 144 -12.90 -12.90 4.57
N ALA A 145 -11.66 -12.39 4.50
CA ALA A 145 -10.46 -13.18 4.72
C ALA A 145 -10.39 -13.75 6.15
N LEU A 146 -10.68 -12.92 7.14
CA LEU A 146 -10.68 -13.32 8.55
C LEU A 146 -11.70 -14.42 8.83
N THR A 147 -12.88 -14.33 8.23
CA THR A 147 -13.93 -15.37 8.33
C THR A 147 -13.44 -16.71 7.82
N LEU A 148 -12.69 -16.73 6.71
CA LEU A 148 -12.10 -17.96 6.14
C LEU A 148 -10.96 -18.52 6.99
N HIS A 149 -10.19 -17.67 7.66
CA HIS A 149 -9.14 -18.12 8.59
C HIS A 149 -9.72 -18.83 9.82
N GLY A 150 -10.96 -18.50 10.22
CA GLY A 150 -11.63 -19.11 11.39
C GLY A 150 -11.00 -18.79 12.74
N THR A 151 -10.14 -17.78 12.78
CA THR A 151 -9.45 -17.26 13.97
C THR A 151 -9.59 -15.74 13.99
N ASP A 152 -9.32 -15.11 15.14
CA ASP A 152 -9.30 -13.65 15.20
C ASP A 152 -8.02 -13.06 14.56
N GLU A 153 -8.03 -11.76 14.35
CA GLU A 153 -6.95 -11.03 13.68
C GLU A 153 -5.61 -11.06 14.43
N SER A 154 -5.60 -11.33 15.73
CA SER A 154 -4.37 -11.39 16.53
C SER A 154 -3.45 -12.56 16.13
N HIS A 155 -4.01 -13.54 15.41
CA HIS A 155 -3.27 -14.64 14.81
C HIS A 155 -2.68 -14.32 13.43
N HIS A 156 -3.08 -13.20 12.84
CA HIS A 156 -2.72 -12.74 11.49
C HIS A 156 -2.18 -11.29 11.52
N PRO A 157 -0.96 -11.05 12.04
CA PRO A 157 -0.44 -9.71 12.31
C PRO A 157 -0.46 -8.76 11.10
N ASP A 158 -0.14 -9.25 9.91
CA ASP A 158 -0.12 -8.43 8.68
C ASP A 158 -1.54 -8.02 8.25
N LEU A 159 -2.51 -8.93 8.41
CA LEU A 159 -3.92 -8.63 8.18
C LEU A 159 -4.43 -7.63 9.22
N ALA A 160 -4.09 -7.82 10.49
CA ALA A 160 -4.47 -6.92 11.58
C ALA A 160 -3.92 -5.50 11.41
N ASP A 161 -2.65 -5.35 11.01
CA ASP A 161 -2.07 -4.03 10.67
C ASP A 161 -2.90 -3.35 9.58
N SER A 162 -3.19 -4.08 8.49
CA SER A 162 -3.96 -3.55 7.36
C SER A 162 -5.40 -3.18 7.75
N MET A 163 -6.07 -4.03 8.54
CA MET A 163 -7.44 -3.78 9.05
C MET A 163 -7.49 -2.56 9.97
N GLY A 164 -6.59 -2.50 10.94
CA GLY A 164 -6.57 -1.40 11.90
C GLY A 164 -6.32 -0.05 11.22
N ARG A 165 -5.42 -0.01 10.23
CA ARG A 165 -5.20 1.21 9.42
C ARG A 165 -6.43 1.56 8.58
N ALA A 166 -7.12 0.57 8.01
CA ALA A 166 -8.32 0.81 7.24
C ALA A 166 -9.46 1.33 8.12
N TYR A 167 -9.65 0.79 9.35
CA TYR A 167 -10.57 1.34 10.34
C TYR A 167 -10.23 2.78 10.71
N ALA A 168 -8.97 3.09 10.96
CA ALA A 168 -8.54 4.47 11.25
C ALA A 168 -8.84 5.42 10.08
N MET A 169 -8.66 4.99 8.84
CA MET A 169 -8.96 5.81 7.66
C MET A 169 -10.46 6.07 7.48
N VAL A 170 -11.34 5.14 7.82
CA VAL A 170 -12.80 5.38 7.76
C VAL A 170 -13.34 6.10 9.00
N GLY A 171 -12.47 6.44 9.96
CA GLY A 171 -12.84 7.14 11.18
C GLY A 171 -13.35 6.22 12.31
N GLU A 172 -13.28 4.91 12.14
CA GLU A 172 -13.68 3.92 13.16
C GLU A 172 -12.51 3.66 14.13
N LEU A 173 -12.10 4.72 14.84
CA LEU A 173 -10.90 4.70 15.70
C LEU A 173 -11.00 3.67 16.83
N GLU A 174 -12.19 3.48 17.41
CA GLU A 174 -12.40 2.47 18.47
C GLU A 174 -12.16 1.05 17.95
N SER A 175 -12.58 0.76 16.71
CA SER A 175 -12.32 -0.53 16.06
C SER A 175 -10.83 -0.74 15.80
N ALA A 176 -10.14 0.31 15.33
CA ALA A 176 -8.69 0.27 15.11
C ALA A 176 -7.93 0.02 16.44
N ILE A 177 -8.30 0.73 17.50
CA ILE A 177 -7.72 0.57 18.84
C ILE A 177 -7.91 -0.87 19.33
N ALA A 178 -9.15 -1.41 19.23
CA ALA A 178 -9.45 -2.76 19.69
C ALA A 178 -8.65 -3.84 18.94
N VAL A 179 -8.47 -3.71 17.62
CA VAL A 179 -7.63 -4.61 16.83
C VAL A 179 -6.18 -4.57 17.31
N PHE A 180 -5.61 -3.37 17.45
CA PHE A 180 -4.21 -3.23 17.83
C PHE A 180 -3.94 -3.65 19.28
N GLU A 181 -4.89 -3.47 20.21
CA GLU A 181 -4.81 -3.96 21.59
C GLU A 181 -4.73 -5.47 21.66
N ARG A 182 -5.64 -6.17 20.96
CA ARG A 182 -5.61 -7.65 20.94
C ARG A 182 -4.32 -8.18 20.35
N CYS A 183 -3.80 -7.54 19.30
CA CYS A 183 -2.53 -7.95 18.69
C CYS A 183 -1.33 -7.68 19.60
N LEU A 184 -1.33 -6.56 20.32
CA LEU A 184 -0.29 -6.23 21.30
C LEU A 184 -0.29 -7.25 22.44
N GLU A 185 -1.45 -7.52 23.04
CA GLU A 185 -1.59 -8.51 24.10
C GLU A 185 -1.10 -9.90 23.65
N GLN A 186 -1.46 -10.33 22.44
CA GLN A 186 -1.03 -11.61 21.91
C GLN A 186 0.47 -11.66 21.63
N ALA A 187 1.07 -10.56 21.17
CA ALA A 187 2.51 -10.46 20.96
C ALA A 187 3.27 -10.53 22.31
N GLU A 188 2.75 -9.90 23.36
CA GLU A 188 3.30 -9.96 24.72
C GLU A 188 3.21 -11.39 25.31
N VAL A 189 2.07 -12.06 25.16
CA VAL A 189 1.88 -13.46 25.59
C VAL A 189 2.87 -14.39 24.89
N ARG A 190 3.17 -14.16 23.62
CA ARG A 190 4.15 -14.94 22.83
C ARG A 190 5.60 -14.53 23.09
N ASN A 191 5.84 -13.49 23.88
CA ASN A 191 7.15 -12.86 24.08
C ASN A 191 7.82 -12.41 22.76
N ASP A 192 7.01 -12.03 21.76
CA ASP A 192 7.50 -11.44 20.51
C ASP A 192 7.67 -9.92 20.68
N SER A 193 8.85 -9.54 21.16
CA SER A 193 9.15 -8.13 21.46
C SER A 193 9.13 -7.21 20.23
N LEU A 194 9.44 -7.75 19.05
CA LEU A 194 9.42 -6.94 17.81
C LEU A 194 7.98 -6.64 17.39
N LEU A 195 7.13 -7.65 17.41
CA LEU A 195 5.71 -7.52 17.10
C LEU A 195 4.99 -6.63 18.13
N ALA A 196 5.31 -6.80 19.43
CA ALA A 196 4.79 -5.95 20.49
C ALA A 196 5.16 -4.47 20.29
N LEU A 197 6.39 -4.17 19.90
CA LEU A 197 6.80 -2.79 19.57
C LEU A 197 6.06 -2.26 18.36
N GLN A 198 5.86 -3.07 17.31
CA GLN A 198 5.09 -2.67 16.13
C GLN A 198 3.66 -2.30 16.49
N PHE A 199 2.94 -3.16 17.21
CA PHE A 199 1.56 -2.87 17.61
C PHE A 199 1.46 -1.76 18.66
N SER A 200 2.46 -1.56 19.51
CA SER A 200 2.51 -0.39 20.41
C SER A 200 2.54 0.93 19.62
N VAL A 201 3.29 0.98 18.52
CA VAL A 201 3.35 2.17 17.65
C VAL A 201 2.01 2.38 16.95
N LEU A 202 1.40 1.33 16.38
CA LEU A 202 0.12 1.40 15.68
C LEU A 202 -1.01 1.84 16.62
N LEU A 203 -1.07 1.22 17.80
CA LEU A 203 -2.01 1.57 18.85
C LEU A 203 -1.84 3.01 19.33
N ALA A 204 -0.60 3.46 19.54
CA ALA A 204 -0.33 4.83 19.93
C ALA A 204 -0.83 5.84 18.88
N HIS A 205 -0.64 5.56 17.58
CA HIS A 205 -1.18 6.40 16.52
C HIS A 205 -2.70 6.47 16.55
N ALA A 206 -3.39 5.33 16.69
CA ALA A 206 -4.85 5.30 16.80
C ALA A 206 -5.36 6.06 18.06
N LEU A 207 -4.66 5.92 19.20
CA LEU A 207 -4.97 6.65 20.42
C LEU A 207 -4.76 8.16 20.27
N ILE A 208 -3.70 8.59 19.60
CA ILE A 208 -3.43 10.01 19.29
C ILE A 208 -4.55 10.54 18.40
N ASP A 209 -4.92 9.85 17.34
CA ASP A 209 -5.99 10.25 16.42
C ASP A 209 -7.36 10.30 17.13
N ALA A 210 -7.59 9.46 18.15
CA ALA A 210 -8.77 9.48 19.02
C ALA A 210 -8.70 10.54 20.13
N GLY A 211 -7.62 11.32 20.23
CA GLY A 211 -7.43 12.32 21.28
C GLY A 211 -7.07 11.75 22.66
N ASN A 212 -6.81 10.44 22.77
CA ASN A 212 -6.46 9.78 24.02
C ASN A 212 -4.96 9.89 24.32
N LEU A 213 -4.49 11.13 24.43
CA LEU A 213 -3.06 11.47 24.51
C LEU A 213 -2.36 10.92 25.77
N GLY A 214 -3.09 10.82 26.90
CA GLY A 214 -2.53 10.28 28.14
C GLY A 214 -2.14 8.81 28.00
N ARG A 215 -3.04 8.02 27.46
CA ARG A 215 -2.80 6.58 27.23
C ARG A 215 -1.73 6.33 26.17
N ALA A 216 -1.70 7.15 25.11
CA ALA A 216 -0.65 7.09 24.11
C ALA A 216 0.73 7.38 24.69
N ASP A 217 0.83 8.33 25.63
CA ASP A 217 2.08 8.69 26.31
C ASP A 217 2.62 7.55 27.17
N GLU A 218 1.77 6.94 27.99
CA GLU A 218 2.12 5.79 28.82
C GLU A 218 2.62 4.61 27.94
N LEU A 219 1.89 4.30 26.89
CA LEU A 219 2.22 3.22 25.96
C LEU A 219 3.57 3.45 25.26
N LEU A 220 3.75 4.64 24.67
CA LEU A 220 4.99 5.00 23.99
C LEU A 220 6.17 5.13 24.95
N GLY A 221 5.94 5.59 26.18
CA GLY A 221 6.96 5.62 27.23
C GLY A 221 7.47 4.25 27.58
N HIS A 222 6.56 3.27 27.75
CA HIS A 222 6.90 1.88 27.98
C HIS A 222 7.62 1.24 26.77
N ALA A 223 7.07 1.43 25.57
CA ALA A 223 7.66 0.92 24.32
C ALA A 223 9.06 1.50 24.08
N LEU A 224 9.28 2.77 24.38
CA LEU A 224 10.59 3.41 24.26
C LEU A 224 11.60 2.87 25.25
N ALA A 225 11.19 2.59 26.49
CA ALA A 225 12.05 1.99 27.51
C ALA A 225 12.50 0.59 27.08
N THR A 226 11.58 -0.22 26.55
CA THR A 226 11.84 -1.57 26.03
C THR A 226 12.62 -1.51 24.70
N GLY A 227 12.22 -0.62 23.79
CA GLY A 227 12.81 -0.46 22.45
C GLY A 227 14.21 0.15 22.45
N LYS A 228 14.65 0.79 23.56
CA LYS A 228 16.04 1.26 23.71
C LYS A 228 17.05 0.09 23.66
N ALA A 229 16.62 -1.09 24.06
CA ALA A 229 17.42 -2.31 23.95
C ALA A 229 17.48 -2.85 22.50
N SER A 230 16.60 -2.39 21.59
CA SER A 230 16.62 -2.77 20.18
C SER A 230 17.90 -2.26 19.49
N GLN A 231 18.60 -3.14 18.81
CA GLN A 231 19.75 -2.77 17.99
C GLN A 231 19.35 -2.16 16.66
N SER A 232 18.06 -2.23 16.26
CA SER A 232 17.56 -1.67 15.00
C SER A 232 17.35 -0.16 15.07
N PRO A 233 18.11 0.65 14.32
CA PRO A 233 17.89 2.10 14.23
C PRO A 233 16.48 2.44 13.74
N SER A 234 15.93 1.68 12.78
CA SER A 234 14.60 1.91 12.20
C SER A 234 13.48 1.78 13.24
N VAL A 235 13.53 0.76 14.12
CA VAL A 235 12.53 0.57 15.17
C VAL A 235 12.58 1.73 16.18
N ARG A 236 13.78 2.14 16.59
CA ARG A 236 13.93 3.28 17.51
C ARG A 236 13.50 4.60 16.87
N ALA A 237 13.80 4.79 15.59
CA ALA A 237 13.36 5.97 14.86
C ALA A 237 11.83 6.06 14.82
N GLN A 238 11.14 4.96 14.61
CA GLN A 238 9.69 4.91 14.58
C GLN A 238 9.07 5.25 15.94
N LEU A 239 9.65 4.79 17.05
CA LEU A 239 9.23 5.18 18.40
C LEU A 239 9.42 6.68 18.66
N TYR A 240 10.56 7.24 18.27
CA TYR A 240 10.81 8.68 18.41
C TYR A 240 9.89 9.52 17.51
N TRP A 241 9.60 9.04 16.30
CA TRP A 241 8.59 9.65 15.43
C TRP A 241 7.22 9.72 16.11
N SER A 242 6.77 8.60 16.71
CA SER A 242 5.48 8.54 17.42
C SER A 242 5.44 9.45 18.62
N GLN A 243 6.53 9.54 19.37
CA GLN A 243 6.67 10.52 20.47
C GLN A 243 6.62 11.97 19.96
N SER A 244 7.25 12.24 18.82
CA SER A 244 7.18 13.58 18.21
C SER A 244 5.73 13.97 17.88
N ARG A 245 4.96 13.08 17.22
CA ARG A 245 3.54 13.30 16.92
C ARG A 245 2.70 13.52 18.19
N LEU A 246 2.93 12.70 19.23
CA LEU A 246 2.23 12.85 20.50
C LEU A 246 2.45 14.23 21.13
N HIS A 247 3.69 14.72 21.15
CA HIS A 247 4.01 16.02 21.75
C HIS A 247 3.53 17.19 20.89
N GLU A 248 3.45 17.01 19.57
CA GLU A 248 2.81 17.98 18.68
C GLU A 248 1.32 18.12 19.02
N GLU A 249 0.59 17.02 19.18
CA GLU A 249 -0.81 17.04 19.60
C GLU A 249 -1.03 17.55 21.02
N LYS A 250 -0.03 17.44 21.89
CA LYS A 250 -0.02 18.07 23.22
C LYS A 250 0.30 19.56 23.20
N ASN A 251 0.51 20.14 22.00
CA ASN A 251 0.94 21.52 21.83
C ASN A 251 2.27 21.83 22.54
N ASP A 252 3.19 20.85 22.52
CA ASP A 252 4.57 20.95 23.04
C ASP A 252 5.58 20.82 21.88
N PRO A 253 5.74 21.86 21.04
CA PRO A 253 6.58 21.79 19.85
C PRO A 253 8.07 21.66 20.17
N GLU A 254 8.52 22.07 21.36
CA GLU A 254 9.91 21.93 21.79
C GLU A 254 10.29 20.46 21.99
N THR A 255 9.44 19.73 22.70
CA THR A 255 9.65 18.29 22.90
C THR A 255 9.43 17.51 21.60
N ALA A 256 8.42 17.90 20.81
CA ALA A 256 8.17 17.32 19.50
C ALA A 256 9.39 17.43 18.57
N ALA A 257 9.99 18.63 18.45
CA ALA A 257 11.20 18.85 17.64
C ALA A 257 12.39 18.01 18.12
N ARG A 258 12.56 17.87 19.43
CA ARG A 258 13.64 17.06 20.01
C ARG A 258 13.49 15.58 19.62
N TYR A 259 12.28 15.05 19.66
CA TYR A 259 12.00 13.67 19.25
C TYR A 259 12.09 13.47 17.72
N ALA A 260 11.58 14.41 16.92
CA ALA A 260 11.68 14.38 15.46
C ALA A 260 13.15 14.39 15.02
N ARG A 261 13.98 15.26 15.61
CA ARG A 261 15.42 15.31 15.34
C ARG A 261 16.10 14.00 15.67
N ARG A 262 15.73 13.37 16.79
CA ARG A 262 16.26 12.07 17.19
C ARG A 262 15.86 10.95 16.23
N ALA A 263 14.64 10.99 15.71
CA ALA A 263 14.18 10.05 14.68
C ALA A 263 14.99 10.22 13.39
N LEU A 264 15.18 11.45 12.93
CA LEU A 264 15.96 11.77 11.74
C LEU A 264 17.42 11.31 11.86
N GLU A 265 18.09 11.60 12.98
CA GLU A 265 19.46 11.13 13.25
C GLU A 265 19.62 9.61 13.09
N LEU A 266 18.64 8.84 13.54
CA LEU A 266 18.65 7.38 13.43
C LEU A 266 18.37 6.90 12.00
N LEU A 267 17.45 7.57 11.28
CA LEU A 267 17.13 7.22 9.90
C LEU A 267 18.28 7.51 8.94
N LEU A 268 19.05 8.57 9.19
CA LEU A 268 20.27 8.88 8.43
C LEU A 268 21.34 7.76 8.53
N LEU A 269 21.23 6.87 9.51
CA LEU A 269 22.10 5.69 9.62
C LEU A 269 21.55 4.46 8.86
N THR A 270 20.44 4.63 8.15
CA THR A 270 19.75 3.56 7.41
C THR A 270 19.74 3.87 5.92
N GLU A 271 19.41 2.87 5.10
CA GLU A 271 19.20 3.05 3.66
C GLU A 271 17.73 3.40 3.31
N ASP A 272 16.90 3.70 4.32
CA ASP A 272 15.48 4.01 4.14
C ASP A 272 15.28 5.48 3.73
N THR A 273 15.50 5.74 2.45
CA THR A 273 15.39 7.09 1.86
C THR A 273 14.00 7.69 2.04
N TYR A 274 12.94 6.88 1.91
CA TYR A 274 11.56 7.35 2.06
C TYR A 274 11.28 7.85 3.47
N ARG A 275 11.57 7.02 4.50
CA ARG A 275 11.33 7.42 5.89
C ARG A 275 12.22 8.57 6.31
N THR A 276 13.44 8.65 5.79
CA THR A 276 14.35 9.79 6.04
C THR A 276 13.76 11.08 5.48
N ALA A 277 13.24 11.08 4.25
CA ALA A 277 12.56 12.24 3.68
C ALA A 277 11.35 12.67 4.51
N ARG A 278 10.53 11.71 4.94
CA ARG A 278 9.37 11.99 5.80
C ARG A 278 9.77 12.55 7.17
N ALA A 279 10.94 12.15 7.71
CA ALA A 279 11.45 12.70 8.97
C ALA A 279 11.92 14.16 8.81
N HIS A 280 12.55 14.51 7.69
CA HIS A 280 12.82 15.90 7.33
C HIS A 280 11.55 16.72 7.25
N GLN A 281 10.51 16.21 6.59
CA GLN A 281 9.21 16.88 6.45
C GLN A 281 8.54 17.12 7.82
N LEU A 282 8.51 16.10 8.69
CA LEU A 282 7.92 16.24 10.04
C LEU A 282 8.67 17.27 10.86
N LEU A 283 10.00 17.23 10.87
CA LEU A 283 10.80 18.19 11.63
C LEU A 283 10.60 19.61 11.08
N ALA A 284 10.55 19.77 9.76
CA ALA A 284 10.27 21.07 9.13
C ALA A 284 8.89 21.62 9.53
N TYR A 285 7.86 20.77 9.51
CA TYR A 285 6.51 21.14 9.99
C TYR A 285 6.54 21.67 11.42
N ILE A 286 7.24 21.00 12.33
CA ILE A 286 7.36 21.40 13.73
C ILE A 286 8.18 22.69 13.86
N GLU A 287 9.28 22.85 13.13
CA GLU A 287 10.09 24.07 13.14
C GLU A 287 9.30 25.28 12.60
N LEU A 288 8.41 25.07 11.61
CA LEU A 288 7.46 26.11 11.17
C LEU A 288 6.50 26.54 12.30
N SER A 289 6.00 25.59 13.08
CA SER A 289 5.13 25.88 14.23
C SER A 289 5.86 26.63 15.33
N ARG A 290 7.20 26.45 15.43
CA ARG A 290 8.09 27.18 16.36
C ARG A 290 8.50 28.56 15.86
N GLY A 291 8.14 28.93 14.64
CA GLY A 291 8.55 30.17 14.00
C GLY A 291 9.93 30.13 13.33
N ASN A 292 10.56 28.98 13.22
CA ASN A 292 11.89 28.80 12.64
C ASN A 292 11.79 28.49 11.12
N GLY A 293 11.18 29.40 10.36
CA GLY A 293 10.84 29.18 8.95
C GLY A 293 12.04 28.89 8.04
N GLU A 294 13.17 29.60 8.22
CA GLU A 294 14.40 29.37 7.44
C GLU A 294 14.94 27.96 7.67
N HIS A 295 15.02 27.52 8.92
CA HIS A 295 15.48 26.17 9.24
C HIS A 295 14.51 25.08 8.72
N ALA A 296 13.20 25.35 8.72
CA ALA A 296 12.23 24.46 8.11
C ALA A 296 12.46 24.31 6.60
N LEU A 297 12.77 25.41 5.92
CA LEU A 297 13.06 25.38 4.48
C LEU A 297 14.35 24.59 4.19
N GLU A 298 15.42 24.79 4.95
CA GLU A 298 16.67 24.01 4.86
C GLU A 298 16.40 22.50 4.98
N LEU A 299 15.60 22.09 5.97
CA LEU A 299 15.21 20.69 6.18
C LEU A 299 14.44 20.12 4.99
N LEU A 300 13.57 20.91 4.36
CA LEU A 300 12.80 20.49 3.19
C LEU A 300 13.69 20.39 1.94
N GLU A 301 14.64 21.29 1.77
CA GLU A 301 15.63 21.23 0.69
C GLU A 301 16.53 20.00 0.82
N GLU A 302 17.00 19.67 2.04
CA GLU A 302 17.79 18.46 2.30
C GLU A 302 17.02 17.17 2.03
N GLY A 303 15.75 17.11 2.37
CA GLY A 303 14.91 15.93 2.20
C GLY A 303 14.33 15.77 0.79
N TRP A 304 14.30 16.83 -0.03
CA TRP A 304 13.70 16.78 -1.37
C TRP A 304 14.30 15.70 -2.28
N PRO A 305 15.62 15.55 -2.45
CA PRO A 305 16.18 14.51 -3.31
C PRO A 305 15.78 13.10 -2.91
N LEU A 306 15.56 12.88 -1.60
CA LEU A 306 15.17 11.59 -1.06
C LEU A 306 13.72 11.25 -1.42
N ILE A 307 12.77 12.20 -1.26
CA ILE A 307 11.37 11.98 -1.62
C ILE A 307 11.15 11.99 -3.14
N GLU A 308 11.93 12.75 -3.89
CA GLU A 308 11.90 12.74 -5.34
C GLU A 308 12.24 11.36 -5.91
N GLN A 309 13.20 10.66 -5.29
CA GLN A 309 13.62 9.32 -5.67
C GLN A 309 12.64 8.24 -5.19
N SER A 310 12.13 8.34 -3.96
CA SER A 310 11.43 7.26 -3.28
C SER A 310 9.90 7.43 -3.20
N GLY A 311 9.40 8.67 -3.34
CA GLY A 311 7.98 8.99 -3.21
C GLY A 311 7.20 8.86 -4.51
N ASN A 312 5.91 8.59 -4.39
CA ASN A 312 4.96 8.68 -5.50
C ASN A 312 4.61 10.14 -5.85
N LYS A 313 3.79 10.35 -6.89
CA LYS A 313 3.38 11.69 -7.37
C LYS A 313 2.73 12.54 -6.28
N LEU A 314 1.82 11.95 -5.50
CA LEU A 314 1.10 12.65 -4.43
C LEU A 314 2.02 12.99 -3.25
N GLU A 315 2.86 12.06 -2.82
CA GLU A 315 3.81 12.27 -1.72
C GLU A 315 4.80 13.40 -2.03
N ARG A 316 5.28 13.46 -3.27
CA ARG A 316 6.10 14.59 -3.76
C ARG A 316 5.32 15.90 -3.75
N ALA A 317 4.05 15.89 -4.16
CA ALA A 317 3.19 17.06 -4.10
C ALA A 317 2.96 17.53 -2.65
N GLN A 318 2.67 16.62 -1.73
CA GLN A 318 2.52 16.92 -0.30
C GLN A 318 3.80 17.47 0.33
N TYR A 319 4.96 16.95 -0.09
CA TYR A 319 6.25 17.47 0.37
C TYR A 319 6.45 18.93 -0.09
N ARG A 320 6.18 19.23 -1.34
CA ARG A 320 6.23 20.58 -1.91
C ARG A 320 5.20 21.55 -1.31
N LEU A 321 4.05 21.05 -0.84
CA LEU A 321 3.10 21.89 -0.10
C LEU A 321 3.67 22.42 1.21
N GLU A 322 4.44 21.60 1.94
CA GLU A 322 5.13 22.07 3.15
C GLU A 322 6.19 23.13 2.82
N GLU A 323 6.88 22.98 1.70
CA GLU A 323 7.83 23.99 1.21
C GLU A 323 7.10 25.31 0.85
N ALA A 324 5.97 25.22 0.12
CA ALA A 324 5.15 26.40 -0.18
C ALA A 324 4.67 27.10 1.08
N ARG A 325 4.29 26.33 2.11
CA ARG A 325 3.88 26.88 3.42
C ARG A 325 5.05 27.57 4.14
N ALA A 326 6.26 26.97 4.08
CA ALA A 326 7.45 27.60 4.65
C ALA A 326 7.78 28.93 3.96
N LEU A 327 7.76 28.94 2.62
CA LEU A 327 7.98 30.15 1.82
C LEU A 327 6.95 31.25 2.12
N ALA A 328 5.67 30.88 2.22
CA ALA A 328 4.60 31.83 2.54
C ALA A 328 4.82 32.50 3.93
N LYS A 329 5.14 31.70 4.95
CA LYS A 329 5.45 32.22 6.29
C LYS A 329 6.69 33.09 6.34
N LEU A 330 7.65 32.88 5.45
CA LEU A 330 8.85 33.73 5.30
C LEU A 330 8.60 35.00 4.47
N GLY A 331 7.38 35.22 4.00
CA GLY A 331 7.03 36.36 3.15
C GLY A 331 7.51 36.24 1.70
N ARG A 332 7.99 35.06 1.28
CA ARG A 332 8.41 34.75 -0.11
C ARG A 332 7.18 34.37 -0.95
N GLY A 333 6.20 35.28 -1.00
CA GLY A 333 4.86 35.01 -1.55
C GLY A 333 4.82 34.64 -3.03
N GLU A 334 5.68 35.23 -3.89
CA GLU A 334 5.73 34.88 -5.32
C GLU A 334 6.18 33.44 -5.53
N GLU A 335 7.18 32.98 -4.79
CA GLU A 335 7.70 31.62 -4.86
C GLU A 335 6.68 30.62 -4.31
N ALA A 336 6.08 30.93 -3.15
CA ALA A 336 5.04 30.10 -2.55
C ALA A 336 3.81 29.95 -3.48
N GLY A 337 3.35 31.04 -4.09
CA GLY A 337 2.21 31.04 -5.02
C GLY A 337 2.49 30.28 -6.30
N ALA A 338 3.69 30.41 -6.88
CA ALA A 338 4.10 29.64 -8.05
C ALA A 338 4.13 28.13 -7.77
N LEU A 339 4.65 27.74 -6.61
CA LEU A 339 4.72 26.36 -6.18
C LEU A 339 3.31 25.80 -5.89
N ALA A 340 2.46 26.54 -5.19
CA ALA A 340 1.07 26.18 -4.91
C ALA A 340 0.25 25.90 -6.17
N MET A 341 0.41 26.73 -7.19
CA MET A 341 -0.26 26.53 -8.50
C MET A 341 0.21 25.25 -9.21
N GLN A 342 1.50 24.93 -9.17
CA GLN A 342 2.02 23.71 -9.78
C GLN A 342 1.46 22.44 -9.11
N ILE A 343 1.26 22.50 -7.81
CA ILE A 343 0.84 21.35 -7.00
C ILE A 343 -0.68 21.11 -7.09
N SER A 344 -1.48 22.16 -7.22
CA SER A 344 -2.94 22.07 -7.26
C SER A 344 -3.45 21.04 -8.28
N GLY A 345 -2.88 21.01 -9.49
CA GLY A 345 -3.21 20.05 -10.54
C GLY A 345 -2.78 18.61 -10.25
N LEU A 346 -1.88 18.39 -9.27
CA LEU A 346 -1.43 17.05 -8.88
C LEU A 346 -2.31 16.43 -7.79
N ILE A 347 -2.98 17.26 -7.00
CA ILE A 347 -3.85 16.84 -5.90
C ILE A 347 -5.16 16.24 -6.44
N SER A 348 -5.71 16.80 -7.51
CA SER A 348 -7.01 16.39 -8.07
C SER A 348 -7.09 14.93 -8.51
N ASP A 349 -5.95 14.31 -8.82
CA ASP A 349 -5.86 12.89 -9.24
C ASP A 349 -5.74 11.92 -8.04
N ALA A 350 -5.67 12.45 -6.81
CA ALA A 350 -5.44 11.63 -5.62
C ALA A 350 -6.73 11.00 -5.09
N ALA A 351 -6.58 10.00 -4.20
CA ALA A 351 -7.70 9.46 -3.44
C ALA A 351 -8.38 10.57 -2.63
N PRO A 352 -9.72 10.54 -2.47
CA PRO A 352 -10.47 11.66 -1.89
C PRO A 352 -9.97 12.15 -0.53
N GLU A 353 -9.59 11.25 0.39
CA GLU A 353 -9.07 11.62 1.71
C GLU A 353 -7.72 12.31 1.63
N ASP A 354 -6.83 11.80 0.78
CA ASP A 354 -5.50 12.36 0.58
C ASP A 354 -5.56 13.70 -0.15
N ALA A 355 -6.49 13.81 -1.11
CA ALA A 355 -6.78 15.06 -1.80
C ALA A 355 -7.31 16.10 -0.80
N ALA A 356 -8.27 15.74 0.05
CA ALA A 356 -8.84 16.64 1.06
C ALA A 356 -7.78 17.16 2.03
N ARG A 357 -6.91 16.29 2.55
CA ARG A 357 -5.78 16.71 3.40
C ARG A 357 -4.85 17.68 2.68
N SER A 358 -4.53 17.37 1.43
CA SER A 358 -3.64 18.21 0.62
C SER A 358 -4.28 19.56 0.31
N TYR A 359 -5.59 19.61 0.03
CA TYR A 359 -6.32 20.86 -0.15
C TYR A 359 -6.40 21.68 1.14
N THR A 360 -6.49 21.04 2.33
CA THR A 360 -6.44 21.74 3.61
C THR A 360 -5.10 22.46 3.81
N VAL A 361 -3.99 21.79 3.51
CA VAL A 361 -2.66 22.43 3.56
C VAL A 361 -2.52 23.54 2.51
N LEU A 362 -3.00 23.31 1.28
CA LEU A 362 -3.00 24.32 0.23
C LEU A 362 -3.82 25.55 0.61
N GLY A 363 -4.96 25.37 1.28
CA GLY A 363 -5.78 26.46 1.81
C GLY A 363 -5.01 27.32 2.81
N SER A 364 -4.25 26.69 3.71
CA SER A 364 -3.41 27.43 4.66
C SER A 364 -2.28 28.21 3.96
N VAL A 365 -1.73 27.71 2.86
CA VAL A 365 -0.77 28.48 2.06
C VAL A 365 -1.43 29.73 1.46
N TYR A 366 -2.64 29.60 0.89
CA TYR A 366 -3.37 30.75 0.33
C TYR A 366 -3.81 31.76 1.41
N GLU A 367 -4.14 31.30 2.64
CA GLU A 367 -4.39 32.20 3.78
C GLU A 367 -3.15 33.06 4.09
N GLU A 368 -1.98 32.44 4.23
CA GLU A 368 -0.71 33.15 4.49
C GLU A 368 -0.34 34.13 3.36
N LEU A 369 -0.75 33.84 2.13
CA LEU A 369 -0.58 34.74 0.98
C LEU A 369 -1.62 35.86 0.92
N GLY A 370 -2.63 35.87 1.79
CA GLY A 370 -3.76 36.81 1.76
C GLY A 370 -4.74 36.55 0.60
N GLU A 371 -4.67 35.40 -0.05
CA GLU A 371 -5.53 35.01 -1.18
C GLU A 371 -6.82 34.34 -0.70
N THR A 372 -7.61 35.05 0.12
CA THR A 372 -8.81 34.55 0.82
C THR A 372 -9.80 33.81 -0.09
N SER A 373 -10.01 34.27 -1.31
CA SER A 373 -10.93 33.63 -2.24
C SER A 373 -10.45 32.24 -2.66
N ARG A 374 -9.16 32.08 -2.94
CA ARG A 374 -8.56 30.78 -3.28
C ARG A 374 -8.49 29.86 -2.06
N ALA A 375 -8.18 30.39 -0.88
CA ALA A 375 -8.20 29.63 0.37
C ALA A 375 -9.59 29.00 0.57
N ARG A 376 -10.64 29.80 0.43
CA ARG A 376 -12.03 29.33 0.54
C ARG A 376 -12.36 28.24 -0.47
N GLU A 377 -12.04 28.45 -1.76
CA GLU A 377 -12.30 27.48 -2.82
C GLU A 377 -11.69 26.10 -2.52
N VAL A 378 -10.43 26.04 -2.11
CA VAL A 378 -9.77 24.76 -1.81
C VAL A 378 -10.25 24.13 -0.51
N TYR A 379 -10.68 24.89 0.49
CA TYR A 379 -11.32 24.34 1.69
C TYR A 379 -12.72 23.79 1.39
N GLU A 380 -13.49 24.43 0.53
CA GLU A 380 -14.78 23.90 0.06
C GLU A 380 -14.59 22.57 -0.69
N LEU A 381 -13.58 22.47 -1.58
CA LEU A 381 -13.20 21.20 -2.24
C LEU A 381 -12.81 20.13 -1.22
N ALA A 382 -12.05 20.48 -0.18
CA ALA A 382 -11.68 19.55 0.89
C ALA A 382 -12.93 19.06 1.65
N ALA A 383 -13.87 19.95 1.97
CA ALA A 383 -15.13 19.61 2.63
C ALA A 383 -15.98 18.66 1.78
N GLU A 384 -16.18 18.97 0.49
CA GLU A 384 -16.96 18.12 -0.44
C GLU A 384 -16.40 16.70 -0.52
N LEU A 385 -15.08 16.52 -0.50
CA LEU A 385 -14.43 15.22 -0.55
C LEU A 385 -14.60 14.42 0.76
N LEU A 386 -14.78 15.08 1.89
CA LEU A 386 -14.92 14.47 3.22
C LEU A 386 -16.38 14.25 3.65
N GLU A 387 -17.32 15.07 3.20
CA GLU A 387 -18.74 15.05 3.61
C GLU A 387 -19.47 13.69 3.47
N PRO A 388 -19.23 12.86 2.45
CA PRO A 388 -19.89 11.55 2.35
C PRO A 388 -19.49 10.55 3.44
N ARG A 389 -18.56 10.90 4.29
CA ARG A 389 -17.85 9.97 5.16
C ARG A 389 -17.82 10.55 6.58
N ASN A 390 -18.54 10.06 7.47
CA ASN A 390 -18.63 10.42 8.90
C ASN A 390 -17.77 11.62 9.37
N PRO A 391 -18.28 12.54 10.16
CA PRO A 391 -17.53 13.68 10.66
C PRO A 391 -16.24 13.17 11.32
N ASN A 392 -15.12 13.44 10.67
CA ASN A 392 -13.80 13.13 11.21
C ASN A 392 -13.11 14.45 11.61
N ARG A 393 -12.01 14.35 12.32
CA ARG A 393 -11.20 15.48 12.79
C ARG A 393 -10.85 16.46 11.64
N TYR A 394 -10.55 15.96 10.46
CA TYR A 394 -10.17 16.79 9.32
C TYR A 394 -11.35 17.61 8.78
N LEU A 395 -12.55 17.06 8.77
CA LEU A 395 -13.75 17.80 8.39
C LEU A 395 -14.05 18.95 9.37
N ILE A 396 -13.87 18.70 10.68
CA ILE A 396 -14.02 19.73 11.71
C ILE A 396 -13.01 20.86 11.49
N GLU A 397 -11.75 20.52 11.22
CA GLU A 397 -10.69 21.50 10.94
C GLU A 397 -11.04 22.35 9.71
N VAL A 398 -11.46 21.74 8.60
CA VAL A 398 -11.86 22.43 7.37
C VAL A 398 -13.03 23.39 7.61
N TYR A 399 -14.07 22.95 8.34
CA TYR A 399 -15.19 23.84 8.68
C TYR A 399 -14.81 24.97 9.61
N SER A 400 -13.89 24.75 10.56
CA SER A 400 -13.34 25.83 11.38
C SER A 400 -12.65 26.88 10.52
N LYS A 401 -11.82 26.45 9.56
CA LYS A 401 -11.14 27.33 8.61
C LYS A 401 -12.10 28.12 7.73
N LEU A 402 -13.15 27.46 7.23
CA LEU A 402 -14.19 28.15 6.43
C LEU A 402 -14.97 29.17 7.27
N ALA A 403 -15.24 28.89 8.55
CA ALA A 403 -15.89 29.81 9.45
C ALA A 403 -15.01 31.05 9.72
N ASP A 404 -13.72 30.86 10.01
CA ASP A 404 -12.75 31.93 10.23
C ASP A 404 -12.67 32.86 9.00
N LEU A 405 -12.68 32.29 7.78
CA LEU A 405 -12.69 33.06 6.52
C LEU A 405 -14.03 33.77 6.23
N ALA A 406 -15.11 33.37 6.89
CA ALA A 406 -16.41 34.03 6.72
C ALA A 406 -16.55 35.26 7.63
N GLU A 407 -15.80 35.31 8.76
CA GLU A 407 -15.80 36.40 9.73
C GLU A 407 -14.75 37.48 9.39
N ALA A 408 -13.75 37.16 8.54
CA ALA A 408 -12.69 38.06 8.08
C ALA A 408 -13.11 38.87 6.84
#